data_c16e3a83a0b7379d68da87d76661bc08
#
_entry.id   c16e3a83a0b7379d68da87d76661bc08
#
_cell.length_a   1.000
_cell.length_b   1.000
_cell.length_c   1.000
_cell.angle_alpha   90.00
_cell.angle_beta   90.00
_cell.angle_gamma   90.00
#
_symmetry.space_group_name_H-M   'P 1'
#
loop_
_entity.id
_entity.type
_entity.pdbx_description
1 polymer ?
#
loop_
_entity_poly.entity_id
_entity_poly.type
_entity_poly.pdbx_seq_one_letter_code
_entity_poly.pdbx_strand_id
1 'polypeptide(L)'
;MQFIPKIAVIDSNTLACIGMKNLLQNIMERIEVDIFLSFSELQANHPEQYFHYFVSMNIVLQHLDFFTEHRRKTLVMTMSLDPESNLDKFHCLCVSVPEKTLIKSLLSLEQGAHPHGRSMPIPSQMTTVPKILSDREIEVLTLIVKGYINKEIADRLNVSLST
;
A
#
# COMPACT_ATOMS: atom_id res chain seq x y z
N MET A 1 24.07 12.88 -22.20
CA MET A 1 23.24 11.72 -21.83
C MET A 1 22.14 12.20 -20.93
N GLN A 2 20.90 12.00 -21.32
CA GLN A 2 19.76 12.40 -20.49
C GLN A 2 19.55 11.30 -19.46
N PHE A 3 19.57 11.63 -18.17
CA PHE A 3 19.33 10.67 -17.09
C PHE A 3 17.86 10.23 -17.13
N ILE A 4 17.63 8.94 -17.28
CA ILE A 4 16.28 8.33 -17.20
C ILE A 4 16.16 7.66 -15.84
N PRO A 5 15.31 8.17 -14.93
CA PRO A 5 15.14 7.56 -13.62
C PRO A 5 14.51 6.17 -13.73
N LYS A 6 15.04 5.23 -12.96
CA LYS A 6 14.52 3.87 -12.85
C LYS A 6 13.69 3.71 -11.60
N ILE A 7 12.55 3.07 -11.73
CA ILE A 7 11.65 2.74 -10.62
C ILE A 7 11.51 1.23 -10.53
N ALA A 8 11.57 0.69 -9.32
CA ALA A 8 11.29 -0.71 -9.05
C ALA A 8 9.88 -0.87 -8.48
N VAL A 9 9.12 -1.80 -9.01
CA VAL A 9 7.84 -2.26 -8.47
C VAL A 9 8.02 -3.67 -7.94
N ILE A 10 7.77 -3.89 -6.65
CA ILE A 10 8.05 -5.15 -5.96
C ILE A 10 6.77 -5.66 -5.29
N ASP A 11 6.19 -6.71 -5.85
CA ASP A 11 5.00 -7.38 -5.31
C ASP A 11 4.97 -8.83 -5.77
N SER A 12 4.57 -9.77 -4.92
CA SER A 12 4.35 -11.17 -5.30
C SER A 12 3.17 -11.36 -6.27
N ASN A 13 2.31 -10.35 -6.41
CA ASN A 13 1.18 -10.35 -7.35
C ASN A 13 1.62 -9.75 -8.70
N THR A 14 1.81 -10.60 -9.69
CA THR A 14 2.21 -10.20 -11.05
C THR A 14 1.26 -9.18 -11.68
N LEU A 15 -0.05 -9.33 -11.46
CA LEU A 15 -1.03 -8.40 -12.01
C LEU A 15 -0.92 -7.01 -11.39
N ALA A 16 -0.69 -6.95 -10.07
CA ALA A 16 -0.43 -5.69 -9.37
C ALA A 16 0.83 -5.01 -9.91
N CYS A 17 1.91 -5.77 -10.13
CA CYS A 17 3.15 -5.25 -10.74
C CYS A 17 2.90 -4.68 -12.14
N ILE A 18 2.22 -5.41 -13.01
CA ILE A 18 1.91 -4.97 -14.38
C ILE A 18 1.02 -3.72 -14.35
N GLY A 19 -0.01 -3.72 -13.51
CA GLY A 19 -0.91 -2.58 -13.35
C GLY A 19 -0.19 -1.32 -12.88
N MET A 20 0.64 -1.44 -11.83
CA MET A 20 1.42 -0.31 -11.31
C MET A 20 2.44 0.19 -12.34
N LYS A 21 3.15 -0.71 -13.03
CA LYS A 21 4.07 -0.33 -14.11
C LYS A 21 3.37 0.50 -15.18
N ASN A 22 2.25 0.01 -15.70
CA ASN A 22 1.50 0.72 -16.73
C ASN A 22 1.00 2.09 -16.24
N LEU A 23 0.50 2.15 -15.00
CA LEU A 23 0.03 3.39 -14.40
C LEU A 23 1.16 4.43 -14.28
N LEU A 24 2.31 4.03 -13.75
CA LEU A 24 3.48 4.90 -13.61
C LEU A 24 3.98 5.41 -14.98
N GLN A 25 4.09 4.54 -15.97
CA GLN A 25 4.54 4.92 -17.33
C GLN A 25 3.55 5.84 -18.07
N ASN A 26 2.25 5.77 -17.72
CA ASN A 26 1.24 6.67 -18.27
C ASN A 26 1.23 8.06 -17.62
N ILE A 27 1.64 8.14 -16.36
CA ILE A 27 1.62 9.40 -15.59
C ILE A 27 2.96 10.14 -15.72
N MET A 28 4.06 9.42 -15.71
CA MET A 28 5.41 9.97 -15.71
C MET A 28 6.05 9.80 -17.08
N GLU A 29 6.41 10.90 -17.70
CA GLU A 29 7.19 10.86 -18.93
C GLU A 29 8.64 10.48 -18.65
N ARG A 30 9.21 9.58 -19.48
CA ARG A 30 10.64 9.23 -19.48
C ARG A 30 11.12 8.55 -18.19
N ILE A 31 10.44 7.51 -17.77
CA ILE A 31 10.89 6.61 -16.71
C ILE A 31 11.07 5.18 -17.24
N GLU A 32 11.98 4.45 -16.64
CA GLU A 32 12.06 2.99 -16.77
C GLU A 32 11.45 2.36 -15.53
N VAL A 33 10.59 1.36 -15.71
CA VAL A 33 9.96 0.63 -14.60
C VAL A 33 10.26 -0.85 -14.74
N ASP A 34 11.01 -1.37 -13.77
CA ASP A 34 11.30 -2.80 -13.62
C ASP A 34 10.38 -3.40 -12.56
N ILE A 35 9.95 -4.64 -12.78
CA ILE A 35 9.09 -5.39 -11.85
C ILE A 35 9.84 -6.57 -11.27
N PHE A 36 9.63 -6.81 -9.97
CA PHE A 36 10.22 -7.90 -9.21
C PHE A 36 9.13 -8.60 -8.42
N LEU A 37 9.11 -9.93 -8.45
CA LEU A 37 8.14 -10.71 -7.71
C LEU A 37 8.58 -11.05 -6.29
N SER A 38 9.84 -10.76 -5.98
CA SER A 38 10.43 -10.97 -4.66
C SER A 38 11.54 -9.97 -4.35
N PHE A 39 11.85 -9.84 -3.07
CA PHE A 39 12.99 -9.04 -2.62
C PHE A 39 14.33 -9.59 -3.12
N SER A 40 14.46 -10.93 -3.22
CA SER A 40 15.68 -11.57 -3.73
C SER A 40 15.96 -11.21 -5.18
N GLU A 41 14.92 -11.08 -6.01
CA GLU A 41 15.06 -10.62 -7.39
C GLU A 41 15.53 -9.16 -7.45
N LEU A 42 14.99 -8.29 -6.61
CA LEU A 42 15.47 -6.91 -6.51
C LEU A 42 16.93 -6.86 -6.09
N GLN A 43 17.36 -7.64 -5.09
CA GLN A 43 18.75 -7.67 -4.63
C GLN A 43 19.72 -8.13 -5.71
N ALA A 44 19.32 -9.09 -6.53
CA ALA A 44 20.14 -9.59 -7.63
C ALA A 44 20.32 -8.57 -8.78
N ASN A 45 19.49 -7.52 -8.81
CA ASN A 45 19.44 -6.53 -9.88
C ASN A 45 19.89 -5.13 -9.45
N HIS A 46 20.93 -5.04 -8.61
CA HIS A 46 21.53 -3.77 -8.21
C HIS A 46 20.51 -2.75 -7.68
N PRO A 47 19.95 -2.96 -6.47
CA PRO A 47 18.88 -2.14 -5.94
C PRO A 47 19.21 -0.65 -5.83
N GLU A 48 20.48 -0.30 -5.68
CA GLU A 48 20.97 1.08 -5.58
C GLU A 48 20.69 1.95 -6.80
N GLN A 49 20.53 1.34 -7.98
CA GLN A 49 20.26 2.07 -9.24
C GLN A 49 18.85 2.66 -9.33
N TYR A 50 17.93 2.16 -8.48
CA TYR A 50 16.53 2.62 -8.51
C TYR A 50 16.35 3.91 -7.72
N PHE A 51 15.62 4.84 -8.33
CA PHE A 51 15.30 6.13 -7.73
C PHE A 51 14.17 5.98 -6.70
N HIS A 52 13.18 5.14 -6.99
CA HIS A 52 12.08 4.80 -6.09
C HIS A 52 11.76 3.31 -6.10
N TYR A 53 11.26 2.83 -4.96
CA TYR A 53 10.70 1.50 -4.77
C TYR A 53 9.21 1.60 -4.46
N PHE A 54 8.36 1.00 -5.28
CA PHE A 54 6.95 0.76 -4.99
C PHE A 54 6.82 -0.68 -4.51
N VAL A 55 6.59 -0.87 -3.24
CA VAL A 55 6.71 -2.20 -2.60
C VAL A 55 5.44 -2.57 -1.87
N SER A 56 4.98 -3.82 -2.03
CA SER A 56 3.87 -4.32 -1.22
C SER A 56 4.23 -4.38 0.26
N MET A 57 3.25 -4.10 1.11
CA MET A 57 3.41 -4.07 2.57
C MET A 57 4.06 -5.35 3.10
N ASN A 58 3.64 -6.51 2.60
CA ASN A 58 4.17 -7.80 3.06
C ASN A 58 5.68 -7.94 2.85
N ILE A 59 6.19 -7.50 1.70
CA ILE A 59 7.63 -7.55 1.39
C ILE A 59 8.39 -6.55 2.26
N VAL A 60 7.85 -5.36 2.49
CA VAL A 60 8.47 -4.37 3.38
C VAL A 60 8.61 -4.92 4.80
N LEU A 61 7.56 -5.53 5.34
CA LEU A 61 7.57 -6.09 6.70
C LEU A 61 8.56 -7.26 6.86
N GLN A 62 8.77 -8.06 5.81
CA GLN A 62 9.74 -9.15 5.80
C GLN A 62 11.20 -8.66 5.71
N HIS A 63 11.43 -7.47 5.15
CA HIS A 63 12.76 -6.90 4.89
C HIS A 63 12.87 -5.47 5.41
N LEU A 64 12.37 -5.25 6.62
CA LEU A 64 12.17 -3.94 7.21
C LEU A 64 13.47 -3.13 7.32
N ASP A 65 14.59 -3.79 7.63
CA ASP A 65 15.89 -3.13 7.78
C ASP A 65 16.32 -2.44 6.49
N PHE A 66 16.26 -3.16 5.36
CA PHE A 66 16.62 -2.61 4.05
C PHE A 66 15.73 -1.42 3.68
N PHE A 67 14.42 -1.56 3.80
CA PHE A 67 13.49 -0.51 3.40
C PHE A 67 13.52 0.69 4.37
N THR A 68 13.83 0.49 5.64
CA THR A 68 14.02 1.57 6.61
C THR A 68 15.27 2.41 6.27
N GLU A 69 16.36 1.76 5.87
CA GLU A 69 17.55 2.46 5.39
C GLU A 69 17.24 3.28 4.13
N HIS A 70 16.39 2.75 3.26
CA HIS A 70 15.98 3.37 2.00
C HIS A 70 14.61 4.07 2.07
N ARG A 71 14.13 4.44 3.27
CA ARG A 71 12.77 4.95 3.49
C ARG A 71 12.35 6.13 2.62
N ARG A 72 13.31 7.00 2.26
CA ARG A 72 13.04 8.19 1.42
C ARG A 72 12.71 7.83 -0.02
N LYS A 73 13.13 6.66 -0.47
CA LYS A 73 12.87 6.14 -1.81
C LYS A 73 11.71 5.13 -1.82
N THR A 74 11.25 4.68 -0.64
CA THR A 74 10.29 3.59 -0.49
C THR A 74 8.88 4.13 -0.34
N LEU A 75 8.01 3.68 -1.24
CA LEU A 75 6.56 3.87 -1.18
C LEU A 75 5.92 2.52 -0.94
N VAL A 76 5.20 2.40 0.17
CA VAL A 76 4.55 1.15 0.55
C VAL A 76 3.15 1.09 -0.04
N MET A 77 2.89 0.11 -0.88
CA MET A 77 1.55 -0.16 -1.40
C MET A 77 0.72 -0.88 -0.35
N THR A 78 -0.39 -0.27 0.05
CA THR A 78 -1.29 -0.77 1.10
C THR A 78 -2.70 -0.95 0.56
N MET A 79 -3.46 -1.86 1.18
CA MET A 79 -4.89 -2.04 0.87
C MET A 79 -5.79 -1.17 1.78
N SER A 80 -5.24 -0.60 2.83
CA SER A 80 -5.93 0.26 3.78
C SER A 80 -5.48 1.71 3.68
N LEU A 81 -6.40 2.63 3.95
CA LEU A 81 -6.10 4.07 4.09
C LEU A 81 -5.39 4.38 5.42
N ASP A 82 -5.54 3.51 6.40
CA ASP A 82 -4.93 3.63 7.72
C ASP A 82 -3.97 2.44 7.93
N PRO A 83 -2.72 2.57 7.47
CA PRO A 83 -1.73 1.52 7.59
C PRO A 83 -1.33 1.30 9.05
N GLU A 84 -0.92 0.08 9.36
CA GLU A 84 -0.44 -0.29 10.69
C GLU A 84 0.69 0.64 11.17
N SER A 85 0.76 0.86 12.47
CA SER A 85 1.73 1.76 13.14
C SER A 85 3.20 1.48 12.81
N ASN A 86 3.53 0.27 12.36
CA ASN A 86 4.88 -0.09 11.92
C ASN A 86 5.31 0.58 10.60
N LEU A 87 4.38 1.14 9.86
CA LEU A 87 4.61 1.80 8.58
C LEU A 87 4.61 3.35 8.67
N ASP A 88 4.47 3.92 9.86
CA ASP A 88 4.41 5.38 10.09
C ASP A 88 5.64 6.13 9.54
N LYS A 89 6.75 5.43 9.36
CA LYS A 89 8.01 5.98 8.84
C LYS A 89 8.08 6.02 7.32
N PHE A 90 7.13 5.40 6.63
CA PHE A 90 7.11 5.26 5.19
C PHE A 90 6.01 6.12 4.55
N HIS A 91 6.22 6.47 3.30
CA HIS A 91 5.14 6.97 2.47
C HIS A 91 4.26 5.80 2.03
N CYS A 92 2.99 5.83 2.41
CA CYS A 92 2.03 4.79 2.06
C CYS A 92 1.13 5.24 0.92
N LEU A 93 0.91 4.34 -0.03
CA LEU A 93 0.00 4.50 -1.15
C LEU A 93 -1.11 3.46 -1.05
N CYS A 94 -2.33 3.88 -0.73
CA CYS A 94 -3.47 2.97 -0.75
C CYS A 94 -3.85 2.64 -2.19
N VAL A 95 -3.76 1.36 -2.56
CA VAL A 95 -4.09 0.87 -3.91
C VAL A 95 -5.54 0.39 -4.03
N SER A 96 -6.28 0.30 -2.92
CA SER A 96 -7.69 -0.11 -2.88
C SER A 96 -8.63 1.11 -2.89
N VAL A 97 -8.40 2.01 -3.85
CA VAL A 97 -9.17 3.24 -4.04
C VAL A 97 -9.55 3.38 -5.52
N PRO A 98 -10.55 4.21 -5.87
CA PRO A 98 -10.87 4.50 -7.26
C PRO A 98 -9.65 5.03 -8.05
N GLU A 99 -9.53 4.67 -9.32
CA GLU A 99 -8.42 5.03 -10.20
C GLU A 99 -8.06 6.52 -10.14
N LYS A 100 -9.05 7.40 -10.24
CA LYS A 100 -8.84 8.86 -10.16
C LYS A 100 -8.17 9.30 -8.86
N THR A 101 -8.49 8.65 -7.75
CA THR A 101 -7.91 8.93 -6.44
C THR A 101 -6.47 8.41 -6.39
N LEU A 102 -6.22 7.22 -6.91
CA LEU A 102 -4.87 6.64 -6.99
C LEU A 102 -3.93 7.52 -7.82
N ILE A 103 -4.37 7.97 -9.00
CA ILE A 103 -3.61 8.88 -9.85
C ILE A 103 -3.28 10.18 -9.14
N LYS A 104 -4.25 10.80 -8.45
CA LYS A 104 -4.02 12.02 -7.67
C LYS A 104 -2.99 11.81 -6.57
N SER A 105 -3.05 10.69 -5.87
CA SER A 105 -2.07 10.35 -4.82
C SER A 105 -0.67 10.21 -5.39
N LEU A 106 -0.51 9.53 -6.53
CA LEU A 106 0.77 9.37 -7.21
C LEU A 106 1.36 10.72 -7.66
N LEU A 107 0.56 11.58 -8.28
CA LEU A 107 0.99 12.92 -8.71
C LEU A 107 1.39 13.80 -7.53
N SER A 108 0.71 13.69 -6.39
CA SER A 108 1.07 14.42 -5.17
C SER A 108 2.40 13.95 -4.59
N LEU A 109 2.72 12.66 -4.70
CA LEU A 109 4.00 12.11 -4.26
C LEU A 109 5.16 12.59 -5.14
N GLU A 110 4.93 12.70 -6.46
CA GLU A 110 5.93 13.23 -7.39
C GLU A 110 6.28 14.69 -7.07
N GLN A 111 5.28 15.52 -6.79
CA GLN A 111 5.48 16.94 -6.42
C GLN A 111 6.15 17.13 -5.06
N GLY A 112 5.95 16.20 -4.12
CA GLY A 112 6.57 16.22 -2.79
C GLY A 112 8.02 15.74 -2.77
N ALA A 113 8.52 15.13 -3.82
CA ALA A 113 9.89 14.62 -3.93
C ALA A 113 10.94 15.69 -4.24
N HIS A 114 10.54 16.96 -4.46
CA HIS A 114 11.47 18.06 -4.59
C HIS A 114 11.94 18.58 -3.20
N PRO A 115 13.25 18.94 -3.03
CA PRO A 115 13.90 19.14 -1.73
C PRO A 115 13.59 20.48 -1.06
N HIS A 116 12.33 20.88 -1.02
CA HIS A 116 11.91 21.98 -0.17
C HIS A 116 10.78 21.51 0.71
N GLY A 117 11.16 21.06 1.92
CA GLY A 117 10.29 20.59 2.96
C GLY A 117 9.10 21.52 3.21
N ARG A 118 7.97 21.12 2.71
CA ARG A 118 6.66 21.41 3.28
C ARG A 118 5.82 20.15 3.10
N SER A 119 5.62 19.45 4.21
CA SER A 119 4.50 18.53 4.36
C SER A 119 3.26 19.27 3.86
N MET A 120 2.73 18.85 2.71
CA MET A 120 1.40 19.27 2.34
C MET A 120 0.46 18.67 3.39
N PRO A 121 -0.40 19.47 4.02
CA PRO A 121 -1.41 18.91 4.90
C PRO A 121 -2.28 17.98 4.03
N ILE A 122 -2.32 16.71 4.40
CA ILE A 122 -3.44 15.82 4.09
C ILE A 122 -4.67 16.64 4.41
N PRO A 123 -5.66 16.80 3.50
CA PRO A 123 -6.89 17.45 3.88
C PRO A 123 -7.47 16.67 5.06
N SER A 124 -7.28 17.23 6.24
CA SER A 124 -7.85 16.74 7.50
C SER A 124 -9.35 17.04 7.45
N GLN A 125 -10.08 16.28 6.67
CA GLN A 125 -11.51 16.16 6.76
C GLN A 125 -11.93 14.75 6.36
N MET A 126 -11.46 13.80 7.13
CA MET A 126 -12.23 12.69 7.66
C MET A 126 -11.62 12.41 9.01
N THR A 127 -12.22 12.95 10.04
CA THR A 127 -12.11 12.43 11.38
C THR A 127 -12.60 10.98 11.33
N THR A 128 -11.72 10.07 11.00
CA THR A 128 -11.91 8.68 11.35
C THR A 128 -11.70 8.63 12.85
N VAL A 129 -12.77 8.86 13.59
CA VAL A 129 -12.91 8.25 14.92
C VAL A 129 -12.39 6.83 14.76
N PRO A 130 -11.42 6.36 15.58
CA PRO A 130 -11.03 4.96 15.55
C PRO A 130 -12.34 4.18 15.65
N LYS A 131 -12.64 3.42 14.59
CA LYS A 131 -13.87 2.64 14.54
C LYS A 131 -13.66 1.48 15.48
N ILE A 132 -13.87 1.74 16.77
CA ILE A 132 -13.93 0.72 17.79
C ILE A 132 -15.08 -0.18 17.34
N LEU A 133 -14.77 -1.44 17.05
CA LEU A 133 -15.76 -2.44 16.73
C LEU A 133 -16.81 -2.42 17.83
N SER A 134 -18.07 -2.37 17.46
CA SER A 134 -19.18 -2.50 18.41
C SER A 134 -19.11 -3.88 19.06
N ASP A 135 -19.65 -4.00 20.27
CA ASP A 135 -19.69 -5.30 20.99
C ASP A 135 -20.29 -6.40 20.12
N ARG A 136 -21.23 -6.05 19.26
CA ARG A 136 -21.86 -6.96 18.31
C ARG A 136 -20.92 -7.43 17.21
N GLU A 137 -20.09 -6.55 16.66
CA GLU A 137 -19.07 -6.90 15.67
C GLU A 137 -17.98 -7.77 16.28
N ILE A 138 -17.59 -7.52 17.52
CA ILE A 138 -16.64 -8.36 18.27
C ILE A 138 -17.22 -9.75 18.50
N GLU A 139 -18.50 -9.84 18.85
CA GLU A 139 -19.20 -11.11 19.07
C GLU A 139 -19.25 -11.95 17.78
N VAL A 140 -19.59 -11.34 16.65
CA VAL A 140 -19.57 -11.99 15.32
C VAL A 140 -18.17 -12.49 14.98
N LEU A 141 -17.15 -11.63 15.10
CA LEU A 141 -15.76 -12.00 14.81
C LEU A 141 -15.28 -13.16 15.70
N THR A 142 -15.65 -13.14 16.99
CA THR A 142 -15.31 -14.21 17.92
C THR A 142 -15.89 -15.55 17.49
N LEU A 143 -17.12 -15.55 16.98
CA LEU A 143 -17.77 -16.77 16.48
C LEU A 143 -17.13 -17.26 15.18
N ILE A 144 -16.74 -16.35 14.28
CA ILE A 144 -16.02 -16.70 13.04
C ILE A 144 -14.67 -17.36 13.38
N VAL A 145 -13.90 -16.79 14.29
CA VAL A 145 -12.60 -17.34 14.73
C VAL A 145 -12.76 -18.73 15.35
N LYS A 146 -13.89 -18.97 16.04
CA LYS A 146 -14.22 -20.30 16.59
C LYS A 146 -14.71 -21.30 15.54
N GLY A 147 -14.78 -20.90 14.26
CA GLY A 147 -15.13 -21.77 13.15
C GLY A 147 -16.62 -21.97 12.89
N TYR A 148 -17.49 -21.13 13.46
CA TYR A 148 -18.94 -21.18 13.21
C TYR A 148 -19.26 -20.66 11.80
N ILE A 149 -20.17 -21.33 11.10
CA ILE A 149 -20.68 -20.88 9.81
C ILE A 149 -21.75 -19.78 10.00
N ASN A 150 -21.99 -19.00 8.97
CA ASN A 150 -22.90 -17.83 9.03
C ASN A 150 -24.30 -18.19 9.57
N LYS A 151 -24.84 -19.35 9.24
CA LYS A 151 -26.13 -19.82 9.73
C LYS A 151 -26.13 -20.03 11.25
N GLU A 152 -25.10 -20.66 11.78
CA GLU A 152 -24.95 -20.89 13.21
C GLU A 152 -24.71 -19.60 13.98
N ILE A 153 -24.00 -18.65 13.36
CA ILE A 153 -23.78 -17.30 13.92
C ILE A 153 -25.12 -16.56 13.99
N ALA A 154 -25.91 -16.60 12.91
CA ALA A 154 -27.23 -15.97 12.87
C ALA A 154 -28.17 -16.54 13.93
N ASP A 155 -28.22 -17.86 14.09
CA ASP A 155 -29.03 -18.52 15.12
C ASP A 155 -28.60 -18.13 16.53
N ARG A 156 -27.30 -18.09 16.81
CA ARG A 156 -26.77 -17.69 18.13
C ARG A 156 -27.00 -16.24 18.46
N LEU A 157 -26.98 -15.39 17.48
CA LEU A 157 -27.13 -13.94 17.64
C LEU A 157 -28.59 -13.48 17.46
N ASN A 158 -29.52 -14.40 17.24
CA ASN A 158 -30.95 -14.11 16.96
C ASN A 158 -31.14 -13.05 15.85
N VAL A 159 -30.36 -13.17 14.77
CA VAL A 159 -30.47 -12.32 13.58
C VAL A 159 -30.95 -13.15 12.39
N SER A 160 -31.82 -12.60 11.55
CA SER A 160 -32.24 -13.25 10.32
C SER A 160 -31.12 -13.13 9.26
N LEU A 161 -30.84 -14.23 8.55
CA LEU A 161 -30.08 -14.16 7.31
C LEU A 161 -31.01 -13.56 6.25
N SER A 162 -30.79 -12.30 5.88
CA SER A 162 -31.42 -11.76 4.65
C SER A 162 -30.65 -12.35 3.45
N THR A 163 -31.41 -12.93 2.58
CA THR A 163 -30.98 -13.50 1.28
C THR A 163 -30.66 -12.34 0.34
#